data_39650a3495797e454be8792736c03cb2
#
_entry.id   39650a3495797e454be8792736c03cb2
#
_cell.length_a   1.000
_cell.length_b   1.000
_cell.length_c   1.000
_cell.angle_alpha   90.00
_cell.angle_beta   90.00
_cell.angle_gamma   90.00
#
_symmetry.space_group_name_H-M   'P 1'
#
loop_
_entity.id
_entity.type
_entity.pdbx_description
1 polymer ?
#
loop_
_entity_poly.entity_id
_entity_poly.type
_entity_poly.pdbx_seq_one_letter_code
_entity_poly.pdbx_strand_id
1 'polypeptide(L)'
;MEEIIIIGAGAAGLSAALELAKNGVKSIVVSDMPSERAQSVMAEGGINAAFRSETDSPALHEEETLRAGRYLASPAAIHDLVENAPKIIEELWADGMSFTLDSDGKPDVRAFGGQSVKRTYYAASNTGKQLMHTLIN
;
A
#
# COMPACT_ATOMS: atom_id res chain seq x y z
N MET A 1 -11.73 4.99 -29.39
CA MET A 1 -10.90 5.04 -28.15
C MET A 1 -10.93 3.63 -27.59
N GLU A 2 -9.75 3.07 -27.35
CA GLU A 2 -9.65 1.77 -26.69
C GLU A 2 -10.08 1.93 -25.23
N GLU A 3 -10.96 1.07 -24.75
CA GLU A 3 -11.39 1.03 -23.36
C GLU A 3 -10.51 0.03 -22.61
N ILE A 4 -9.95 0.44 -21.48
CA ILE A 4 -9.15 -0.44 -20.61
C ILE A 4 -10.10 -1.14 -19.64
N ILE A 5 -10.06 -2.47 -19.63
CA ILE A 5 -10.83 -3.29 -18.69
C ILE A 5 -9.88 -3.80 -17.61
N ILE A 6 -10.23 -3.54 -16.35
CA ILE A 6 -9.52 -4.02 -15.17
C ILE A 6 -10.36 -5.12 -14.53
N ILE A 7 -9.79 -6.31 -14.38
CA ILE A 7 -10.48 -7.44 -13.74
C ILE A 7 -10.04 -7.54 -12.28
N GLY A 8 -10.97 -7.29 -11.38
CA GLY A 8 -10.77 -7.30 -9.93
C GLY A 8 -10.82 -5.90 -9.32
N ALA A 9 -11.66 -5.72 -8.29
CA ALA A 9 -11.89 -4.46 -7.58
C ALA A 9 -11.24 -4.44 -6.18
N GLY A 10 -10.12 -5.15 -6.01
CA GLY A 10 -9.26 -5.05 -4.83
C GLY A 10 -8.29 -3.87 -4.93
N ALA A 11 -7.36 -3.77 -3.96
CA ALA A 11 -6.39 -2.67 -3.90
C ALA A 11 -5.63 -2.47 -5.21
N ALA A 12 -5.13 -3.54 -5.84
CA ALA A 12 -4.38 -3.44 -7.09
C ALA A 12 -5.22 -2.90 -8.25
N GLY A 13 -6.45 -3.42 -8.42
CA GLY A 13 -7.33 -2.99 -9.51
C GLY A 13 -7.80 -1.55 -9.34
N LEU A 14 -8.14 -1.14 -8.12
CA LEU A 14 -8.53 0.25 -7.84
C LEU A 14 -7.36 1.20 -7.97
N SER A 15 -6.15 0.82 -7.53
CA SER A 15 -4.94 1.65 -7.74
C SER A 15 -4.63 1.83 -9.23
N ALA A 16 -4.78 0.78 -10.04
CA ALA A 16 -4.61 0.89 -11.48
C ALA A 16 -5.68 1.80 -12.12
N ALA A 17 -6.95 1.69 -11.69
CA ALA A 17 -8.02 2.56 -12.16
C ALA A 17 -7.78 4.03 -11.79
N LEU A 18 -7.33 4.30 -10.56
CA LEU A 18 -7.00 5.63 -10.09
C LEU A 18 -5.83 6.23 -10.90
N GLU A 19 -4.77 5.46 -11.13
CA GLU A 19 -3.63 5.92 -11.92
C GLU A 19 -4.03 6.24 -13.37
N LEU A 20 -4.86 5.41 -13.99
CA LEU A 20 -5.42 5.70 -15.30
C LEU A 20 -6.25 6.98 -15.30
N ALA A 21 -7.11 7.16 -14.29
CA ALA A 21 -7.93 8.36 -14.15
C ALA A 21 -7.09 9.63 -13.96
N LYS A 22 -6.03 9.59 -13.14
CA LYS A 22 -5.06 10.69 -12.97
C LYS A 22 -4.40 11.09 -14.31
N ASN A 23 -4.24 10.12 -15.22
CA ASN A 23 -3.70 10.35 -16.58
C ASN A 23 -4.78 10.61 -17.65
N GLY A 24 -6.04 10.82 -17.26
CA GLY A 24 -7.14 11.11 -18.18
C GLY A 24 -7.61 9.91 -19.01
N VAL A 25 -7.21 8.71 -18.63
CA VAL A 25 -7.58 7.47 -19.35
C VAL A 25 -8.78 6.83 -18.64
N LYS A 26 -9.86 6.58 -19.41
CA LYS A 26 -11.04 5.89 -18.89
C LYS A 26 -10.79 4.39 -18.79
N SER A 27 -11.27 3.78 -17.71
CA SER A 27 -11.24 2.34 -17.50
C SER A 27 -12.57 1.83 -16.94
N ILE A 28 -12.82 0.54 -17.12
CA ILE A 28 -13.96 -0.17 -16.55
C ILE A 28 -13.41 -1.23 -15.61
N VAL A 29 -13.81 -1.16 -14.33
CA VAL A 29 -13.46 -2.17 -13.34
C VAL A 29 -14.56 -3.21 -13.27
N VAL A 30 -14.21 -4.48 -13.48
CA VAL A 30 -15.13 -5.61 -13.43
C VAL A 30 -14.74 -6.52 -12.29
N SER A 31 -15.68 -6.88 -11.43
CA SER A 31 -15.47 -7.76 -10.28
C SER A 31 -16.72 -8.60 -10.02
N ASP A 32 -16.52 -9.78 -9.45
CA ASP A 32 -17.58 -10.69 -9.04
C ASP A 32 -18.27 -10.27 -7.74
N MET A 33 -17.63 -9.34 -7.00
CA MET A 33 -18.18 -8.79 -5.76
C MET A 33 -17.87 -7.31 -5.60
N PRO A 34 -18.63 -6.58 -4.77
CA PRO A 34 -18.36 -5.18 -4.46
C PRO A 34 -16.95 -4.98 -3.88
N SER A 35 -16.32 -3.83 -4.17
CA SER A 35 -14.98 -3.48 -3.68
C SER A 35 -14.84 -3.55 -2.16
N GLU A 36 -15.91 -3.24 -1.42
CA GLU A 36 -16.00 -3.28 0.04
C GLU A 36 -15.95 -4.70 0.61
N ARG A 37 -16.06 -5.72 -0.25
CA ARG A 37 -15.94 -7.14 0.09
C ARG A 37 -14.69 -7.80 -0.47
N ALA A 38 -13.83 -7.04 -1.16
CA ALA A 38 -12.57 -7.55 -1.66
C ALA A 38 -11.66 -8.01 -0.50
N GLN A 39 -10.80 -9.02 -0.75
CA GLN A 39 -9.85 -9.54 0.25
C GLN A 39 -8.96 -8.43 0.84
N SER A 40 -8.66 -7.40 0.08
CA SER A 40 -7.87 -6.25 0.55
C SER A 40 -8.47 -5.56 1.77
N VAL A 41 -9.81 -5.59 1.94
CA VAL A 41 -10.51 -5.03 3.11
C VAL A 41 -10.12 -5.73 4.41
N MET A 42 -9.77 -7.02 4.32
CA MET A 42 -9.43 -7.87 5.47
C MET A 42 -7.98 -7.71 5.93
N ALA A 43 -7.18 -6.90 5.25
CA ALA A 43 -5.78 -6.68 5.61
C ALA A 43 -5.67 -5.78 6.86
N GLU A 44 -5.26 -6.34 7.99
CA GLU A 44 -5.16 -5.65 9.28
C GLU A 44 -3.71 -5.24 9.64
N GLY A 45 -2.72 -5.89 9.03
CA GLY A 45 -1.30 -5.78 9.38
C GLY A 45 -0.73 -4.38 9.25
N GLY A 46 -1.04 -3.70 8.20
CA GLY A 46 -0.47 -2.39 7.85
C GLY A 46 0.29 -2.45 6.54
N ILE A 47 0.92 -1.33 6.18
CA ILE A 47 1.67 -1.13 4.95
C ILE A 47 3.11 -0.79 5.33
N ASN A 48 4.08 -1.56 4.84
CA ASN A 48 5.50 -1.33 5.11
C ASN A 48 6.05 -0.27 4.15
N ALA A 49 6.73 0.74 4.71
CA ALA A 49 7.47 1.72 3.92
C ALA A 49 8.60 2.34 4.76
N ALA A 50 9.77 2.50 4.17
CA ALA A 50 10.88 3.26 4.77
C ALA A 50 10.65 4.77 4.53
N PHE A 51 9.64 5.34 5.22
CA PHE A 51 9.16 6.69 5.04
C PHE A 51 9.36 7.51 6.32
N ARG A 52 10.01 8.68 6.19
CA ARG A 52 10.26 9.62 7.31
C ARG A 52 11.01 9.02 8.51
N SER A 53 11.94 8.10 8.26
CA SER A 53 12.75 7.47 9.30
C SER A 53 14.22 7.79 9.08
N GLU A 54 14.94 8.19 10.13
CA GLU A 54 16.39 8.38 10.11
C GLU A 54 17.16 7.06 10.24
N THR A 55 16.49 6.01 10.72
CA THR A 55 17.10 4.71 11.01
C THR A 55 16.70 3.63 10.01
N ASP A 56 15.88 3.96 9.01
CA ASP A 56 15.38 3.06 7.99
C ASP A 56 15.74 3.55 6.58
N SER A 57 15.75 2.65 5.62
CA SER A 57 15.98 2.97 4.21
C SER A 57 15.30 1.96 3.29
N PRO A 58 14.99 2.32 2.03
CA PRO A 58 14.55 1.35 1.04
C PRO A 58 15.50 0.16 0.92
N ALA A 59 16.81 0.36 0.96
CA ALA A 59 17.80 -0.71 0.88
C ALA A 59 17.71 -1.69 2.06
N LEU A 60 17.52 -1.20 3.30
CA LEU A 60 17.29 -2.06 4.46
C LEU A 60 15.96 -2.81 4.34
N HIS A 61 14.93 -2.12 3.86
CA HIS A 61 13.61 -2.73 3.63
C HIS A 61 13.71 -3.84 2.56
N GLU A 62 14.45 -3.61 1.48
CA GLU A 62 14.70 -4.60 0.43
C GLU A 62 15.39 -5.85 0.98
N GLU A 63 16.52 -5.68 1.67
CA GLU A 63 17.27 -6.79 2.24
C GLU A 63 16.42 -7.64 3.19
N GLU A 64 15.69 -6.99 4.10
CA GLU A 64 14.83 -7.69 5.04
C GLU A 64 13.67 -8.41 4.37
N THR A 65 13.09 -7.84 3.33
CA THR A 65 12.02 -8.45 2.54
C THR A 65 12.52 -9.68 1.79
N LEU A 66 13.67 -9.59 1.12
CA LEU A 66 14.31 -10.72 0.43
C LEU A 66 14.66 -11.83 1.41
N ARG A 67 15.24 -11.50 2.56
CA ARG A 67 15.59 -12.47 3.59
C ARG A 67 14.36 -13.16 4.19
N ALA A 68 13.31 -12.41 4.51
CA ALA A 68 12.05 -12.96 5.01
C ALA A 68 11.39 -13.90 4.00
N GLY A 69 11.45 -13.56 2.72
CA GLY A 69 10.99 -14.38 1.60
C GLY A 69 11.95 -15.53 1.22
N ARG A 70 13.00 -15.77 2.00
CA ARG A 70 14.00 -16.83 1.73
C ARG A 70 14.64 -16.71 0.34
N TYR A 71 14.74 -15.46 -0.18
CA TYR A 71 15.29 -15.15 -1.51
C TYR A 71 14.55 -15.86 -2.67
N LEU A 72 13.28 -16.22 -2.47
CA LEU A 72 12.44 -16.82 -3.53
C LEU A 72 11.77 -15.78 -4.42
N ALA A 73 11.66 -14.54 -3.96
CA ALA A 73 11.05 -13.45 -4.72
C ALA A 73 12.00 -12.91 -5.80
N SER A 74 11.42 -12.24 -6.82
CA SER A 74 12.19 -11.48 -7.80
C SER A 74 12.84 -10.26 -7.13
N PRO A 75 14.18 -10.12 -7.10
CA PRO A 75 14.82 -8.95 -6.51
C PRO A 75 14.38 -7.63 -7.17
N ALA A 76 14.20 -7.62 -8.51
CA ALA A 76 13.74 -6.43 -9.22
C ALA A 76 12.34 -5.98 -8.76
N ALA A 77 11.42 -6.92 -8.58
CA ALA A 77 10.08 -6.60 -8.10
C ALA A 77 10.08 -6.08 -6.65
N ILE A 78 10.97 -6.62 -5.79
CA ILE A 78 11.13 -6.12 -4.42
C ILE A 78 11.74 -4.72 -4.44
N HIS A 79 12.77 -4.50 -5.26
CA HIS A 79 13.39 -3.18 -5.43
C HIS A 79 12.35 -2.12 -5.81
N ASP A 80 11.57 -2.38 -6.87
CA ASP A 80 10.50 -1.47 -7.31
C ASP A 80 9.47 -1.20 -6.20
N LEU A 81 9.10 -2.23 -5.44
CA LEU A 81 8.16 -2.10 -4.34
C LEU A 81 8.70 -1.17 -3.24
N VAL A 82 9.92 -1.39 -2.76
CA VAL A 82 10.46 -0.66 -1.61
C VAL A 82 10.82 0.78 -1.94
N GLU A 83 11.27 1.04 -3.18
CA GLU A 83 11.55 2.40 -3.66
C GLU A 83 10.28 3.24 -3.81
N ASN A 84 9.17 2.64 -4.22
CA ASN A 84 7.90 3.34 -4.38
C ASN A 84 7.07 3.42 -3.09
N ALA A 85 7.29 2.55 -2.11
CA ALA A 85 6.49 2.47 -0.90
C ALA A 85 6.39 3.80 -0.12
N PRO A 86 7.48 4.60 0.06
CA PRO A 86 7.40 5.90 0.72
C PRO A 86 6.42 6.85 0.05
N LYS A 87 6.49 6.95 -1.28
CA LYS A 87 5.61 7.81 -2.08
C LYS A 87 4.14 7.38 -1.94
N ILE A 88 3.88 6.07 -1.94
CA ILE A 88 2.51 5.54 -1.78
C ILE A 88 1.94 5.89 -0.41
N ILE A 89 2.71 5.82 0.68
CA ILE A 89 2.24 6.26 2.01
C ILE A 89 1.91 7.75 2.00
N GLU A 90 2.76 8.57 1.38
CA GLU A 90 2.53 10.01 1.27
C GLU A 90 1.26 10.34 0.48
N GLU A 91 1.06 9.69 -0.66
CA GLU A 91 -0.14 9.85 -1.49
C GLU A 91 -1.41 9.40 -0.75
N LEU A 92 -1.42 8.22 -0.14
CA LEU A 92 -2.56 7.72 0.63
C LEU A 92 -2.93 8.67 1.78
N TRP A 93 -1.93 9.23 2.46
CA TRP A 93 -2.18 10.19 3.52
C TRP A 93 -2.73 11.52 2.98
N ALA A 94 -2.20 12.02 1.86
CA ALA A 94 -2.70 13.21 1.18
C ALA A 94 -4.13 13.02 0.65
N ASP A 95 -4.46 11.81 0.18
CA ASP A 95 -5.79 11.41 -0.29
C ASP A 95 -6.78 11.14 0.88
N GLY A 96 -6.36 11.36 2.14
CA GLY A 96 -7.22 11.30 3.32
C GLY A 96 -7.33 9.93 3.99
N MET A 97 -6.43 8.99 3.71
CA MET A 97 -6.40 7.73 4.45
C MET A 97 -6.20 7.96 5.94
N SER A 98 -7.12 7.44 6.76
CA SER A 98 -7.11 7.60 8.22
C SER A 98 -6.11 6.64 8.85
N PHE A 99 -4.83 6.99 8.83
CA PHE A 99 -3.79 6.29 9.60
C PHE A 99 -3.93 6.56 11.10
N THR A 100 -3.44 5.64 11.93
CA THR A 100 -3.15 5.95 13.34
C THR A 100 -2.05 6.99 13.38
N LEU A 101 -2.20 8.03 14.21
CA LEU A 101 -1.27 9.14 14.27
C LEU A 101 -0.40 9.05 15.54
N ASP A 102 0.82 9.54 15.45
CA ASP A 102 1.72 9.77 16.56
C ASP A 102 1.36 11.05 17.35
N SER A 103 2.17 11.41 18.35
CA SER A 103 1.99 12.62 19.16
C SER A 103 2.09 13.92 18.37
N ASP A 104 2.75 13.90 17.22
CA ASP A 104 2.93 15.06 16.35
C ASP A 104 1.89 15.16 15.25
N GLY A 105 0.88 14.26 15.27
CA GLY A 105 -0.20 14.22 14.29
C GLY A 105 0.21 13.66 12.94
N LYS A 106 1.29 12.88 12.87
CA LYS A 106 1.77 12.21 11.66
C LYS A 106 1.45 10.72 11.69
N PRO A 107 1.36 10.04 10.53
CA PRO A 107 1.17 8.61 10.49
C PRO A 107 2.20 7.86 11.34
N ASP A 108 1.72 7.09 12.32
CA ASP A 108 2.53 6.30 13.23
C ASP A 108 2.95 4.96 12.62
N VAL A 109 4.04 4.40 13.14
CA VAL A 109 4.57 3.11 12.72
C VAL A 109 4.64 2.12 13.87
N ARG A 110 4.31 0.87 13.59
CA ARG A 110 4.48 -0.23 14.54
C ARG A 110 5.52 -1.24 14.08
N ALA A 111 6.04 -2.01 15.03
CA ALA A 111 6.88 -3.16 14.74
C ALA A 111 6.03 -4.29 14.13
N PHE A 112 6.59 -4.99 13.16
CA PHE A 112 6.01 -6.20 12.61
C PHE A 112 7.07 -7.30 12.47
N GLY A 113 6.65 -8.56 12.35
CA GLY A 113 7.60 -9.67 12.31
C GLY A 113 8.58 -9.59 11.15
N GLY A 114 9.85 -9.91 11.42
CA GLY A 114 10.91 -9.93 10.40
C GLY A 114 11.60 -8.59 10.13
N GLN A 115 11.20 -7.52 10.82
CA GLN A 115 11.77 -6.18 10.68
C GLN A 115 12.71 -5.86 11.85
N SER A 116 13.84 -5.22 11.58
CA SER A 116 14.74 -4.68 12.62
C SER A 116 14.35 -3.29 13.10
N VAL A 117 13.56 -2.56 12.28
CA VAL A 117 13.06 -1.21 12.58
C VAL A 117 11.54 -1.17 12.37
N LYS A 118 10.87 -0.21 13.03
CA LYS A 118 9.44 0.03 12.83
C LYS A 118 9.22 0.74 11.49
N ARG A 119 8.49 0.13 10.59
CA ARG A 119 8.12 0.72 9.29
C ARG A 119 6.71 0.41 8.83
N THR A 120 5.90 -0.22 9.68
CA THR A 120 4.54 -0.63 9.32
C THR A 120 3.56 0.47 9.67
N TYR A 121 3.11 1.24 8.68
CA TYR A 121 2.05 2.23 8.81
C TYR A 121 0.70 1.53 8.93
N TYR A 122 -0.17 1.96 9.82
CA TYR A 122 -1.39 1.22 10.16
C TYR A 122 -2.55 2.14 10.53
N ALA A 123 -3.76 1.59 10.49
CA ALA A 123 -4.98 2.23 10.94
C ALA A 123 -5.67 1.29 11.95
N ALA A 124 -5.20 1.32 13.21
CA ALA A 124 -5.60 0.38 14.26
C ALA A 124 -5.61 -1.07 13.75
N SER A 125 -6.78 -1.74 13.69
CA SER A 125 -6.97 -3.08 13.10
C SER A 125 -7.74 -3.04 11.76
N ASN A 126 -7.77 -1.88 11.10
CA ASN A 126 -8.63 -1.66 9.93
C ASN A 126 -7.86 -1.12 8.72
N THR A 127 -6.55 -1.38 8.61
CA THR A 127 -5.71 -0.78 7.56
C THR A 127 -6.25 -1.04 6.16
N GLY A 128 -6.60 -2.29 5.85
CA GLY A 128 -7.16 -2.63 4.54
C GLY A 128 -8.50 -1.96 4.26
N LYS A 129 -9.36 -1.86 5.28
CA LYS A 129 -10.64 -1.15 5.14
C LYS A 129 -10.43 0.34 4.84
N GLN A 130 -9.50 1.00 5.54
CA GLN A 130 -9.19 2.40 5.29
C GLN A 130 -8.56 2.60 3.91
N LEU A 131 -7.62 1.75 3.52
CA LEU A 131 -7.02 1.75 2.19
C LEU A 131 -8.09 1.65 1.09
N MET A 132 -8.96 0.64 1.18
CA MET A 132 -10.01 0.42 0.20
C MET A 132 -11.00 1.58 0.15
N HIS A 133 -11.36 2.15 1.31
CA HIS A 133 -12.22 3.33 1.38
C HIS A 133 -11.59 4.54 0.69
N THR A 134 -10.30 4.78 0.89
CA THR A 134 -9.56 5.86 0.22
C THR A 134 -9.50 5.67 -1.30
N LEU A 135 -9.31 4.42 -1.77
CA LEU A 135 -9.23 4.14 -3.20
C LEU A 135 -10.59 4.19 -3.92
N ILE A 136 -11.70 4.05 -3.21
CA ILE A 136 -13.07 4.09 -3.77
C ILE A 136 -13.58 5.53 -3.90
N ASN A 137 -13.18 6.44 -3.00
CA ASN A 137 -13.65 7.83 -2.96
C ASN A 137 -12.80 8.78 -3.79
#